data_f4d9c1f2e9a9fa758bf8fe00b7fcdf0d
#
_entry.id   f4d9c1f2e9a9fa758bf8fe00b7fcdf0d
#
_cell.length_a   1.000
_cell.length_b   1.000
_cell.length_c   1.000
_cell.angle_alpha   90.00
_cell.angle_beta   90.00
_cell.angle_gamma   90.00
#
_symmetry.space_group_name_H-M   'P 1'
#
loop_
_entity.id
_entity.type
_entity.pdbx_description
1 polymer ?
#
loop_
_entity_poly.entity_id
_entity_poly.type
_entity_poly.pdbx_seq_one_letter_code
_entity_poly.pdbx_strand_id
1 'polypeptide(L)'
;MEERMLVDITIEGITPLLQHRFGEEAEEQVNSGTSRSTTTRRKPRDEAEKVAYRMPDGHLYQPSTHILQAFRNAGKFHKVGRKQADRLCMAAFSLLETELVHDTKDFEVDSRPVVIPATRGRVMRHRPRLDSWRLSFTADVDVEIFGLDLAYDILADAGRKVGIGDFRPDKGGPFGRFRIVKWEPQSE
;
A
#
# COMPACT_ATOMS: atom_id res chain seq x y z
N MET A 1 -8.89 -10.55 30.49
CA MET A 1 -9.11 -9.21 29.86
C MET A 1 -8.54 -9.34 28.46
N GLU A 2 -9.31 -9.01 27.45
CA GLU A 2 -8.79 -9.07 26.08
C GLU A 2 -7.75 -7.98 25.92
N GLU A 3 -6.52 -8.41 25.66
CA GLU A 3 -5.36 -7.54 25.44
C GLU A 3 -5.39 -6.89 24.05
N ARG A 4 -6.43 -7.17 23.26
CA ARG A 4 -6.61 -6.73 21.87
C ARG A 4 -7.93 -6.01 21.69
N MET A 5 -7.92 -4.99 20.84
CA MET A 5 -9.09 -4.17 20.53
C MET A 5 -9.26 -4.01 19.02
N LEU A 6 -10.49 -4.23 18.55
CA LEU A 6 -10.83 -3.96 17.16
C LEU A 6 -11.11 -2.46 16.98
N VAL A 7 -10.61 -1.91 15.88
CA VAL A 7 -10.75 -0.49 15.54
C VAL A 7 -11.19 -0.37 14.08
N ASP A 8 -12.34 0.25 13.86
CA ASP A 8 -12.79 0.60 12.51
C ASP A 8 -12.08 1.84 12.02
N ILE A 9 -11.37 1.69 10.92
CA ILE A 9 -10.51 2.72 10.36
C ILE A 9 -10.95 3.04 8.94
N THR A 10 -10.99 4.32 8.60
CA THR A 10 -11.06 4.78 7.21
C THR A 10 -9.93 5.75 6.94
N ILE A 11 -9.20 5.50 5.88
CA ILE A 11 -8.17 6.40 5.37
C ILE A 11 -8.59 7.01 4.03
N GLU A 12 -8.15 8.22 3.77
CA GLU A 12 -8.42 8.95 2.53
C GLU A 12 -7.13 9.47 1.92
N GLY A 13 -6.98 9.32 0.61
CA GLY A 13 -5.82 9.80 -0.13
C GLY A 13 -5.66 11.31 -0.08
N ILE A 14 -4.46 11.78 0.22
CA ILE A 14 -4.04 13.18 0.09
C ILE A 14 -3.41 13.40 -1.29
N THR A 15 -2.76 12.39 -1.82
CA THR A 15 -2.16 12.36 -3.16
C THR A 15 -2.67 11.15 -3.94
N PRO A 16 -2.63 11.19 -5.28
CA PRO A 16 -3.03 10.04 -6.08
C PRO A 16 -2.30 8.78 -5.68
N LEU A 17 -2.95 7.63 -5.84
CA LEU A 17 -2.39 6.30 -5.58
C LEU A 17 -1.97 5.66 -6.91
N LEU A 18 -0.75 5.14 -6.99
CA LEU A 18 -0.32 4.30 -8.09
C LEU A 18 -0.29 2.84 -7.67
N GLN A 19 -0.85 1.97 -8.52
CA GLN A 19 -0.75 0.53 -8.35
C GLN A 19 0.34 -0.05 -9.24
N HIS A 20 1.03 -1.07 -8.76
CA HIS A 20 1.97 -1.86 -9.55
C HIS A 20 2.04 -3.27 -8.96
N ARG A 21 1.10 -4.12 -9.39
CA ARG A 21 1.14 -5.54 -9.08
C ARG A 21 2.33 -6.18 -9.80
N PHE A 22 3.03 -7.08 -9.11
CA PHE A 22 3.99 -7.96 -9.76
C PHE A 22 3.23 -8.92 -10.66
N GLY A 23 3.37 -8.77 -11.97
CA GLY A 23 2.55 -9.51 -12.95
C GLY A 23 3.10 -10.91 -13.21
N GLU A 24 2.22 -11.83 -13.66
CA GLU A 24 2.55 -13.21 -14.01
C GLU A 24 3.70 -13.33 -15.02
N GLU A 25 3.75 -12.42 -16.00
CA GLU A 25 4.87 -12.38 -16.97
C GLU A 25 6.21 -12.06 -16.32
N ALA A 26 6.22 -11.26 -15.24
CA ALA A 26 7.43 -10.96 -14.49
C ALA A 26 7.84 -12.16 -13.61
N GLU A 27 6.87 -12.90 -13.08
CA GLU A 27 7.12 -14.15 -12.34
C GLU A 27 7.71 -15.23 -13.25
N GLU A 28 7.16 -15.39 -14.45
CA GLU A 28 7.71 -16.31 -15.45
C GLU A 28 9.13 -15.94 -15.87
N GLN A 29 9.43 -14.65 -16.03
CA GLN A 29 10.77 -14.17 -16.36
C GLN A 29 11.78 -14.41 -15.22
N VAL A 30 11.37 -14.24 -13.97
CA VAL A 30 12.21 -14.55 -12.81
C VAL A 30 12.46 -16.05 -12.71
N ASN A 31 11.42 -16.87 -12.91
CA ASN A 31 11.51 -18.31 -12.81
C ASN A 31 12.28 -18.96 -13.99
N SER A 32 12.19 -18.38 -15.19
CA SER A 32 12.88 -18.89 -16.39
C SER A 32 14.29 -18.36 -16.58
N GLY A 33 14.72 -17.35 -15.81
CA GLY A 33 16.03 -16.71 -15.94
C GLY A 33 16.25 -16.02 -17.30
N THR A 34 15.21 -15.88 -18.12
CA THR A 34 15.28 -15.31 -19.47
C THR A 34 14.60 -13.95 -19.54
N SER A 35 15.38 -12.91 -19.70
CA SER A 35 14.88 -11.58 -20.04
C SER A 35 14.52 -11.52 -21.54
N ARG A 36 13.31 -11.94 -21.89
CA ARG A 36 12.78 -11.68 -23.24
C ARG A 36 12.08 -10.32 -23.24
N SER A 37 12.73 -9.35 -23.87
CA SER A 37 12.09 -8.11 -24.31
C SER A 37 11.07 -8.43 -25.39
N THR A 38 9.79 -8.56 -25.03
CA THR A 38 8.73 -8.61 -26.04
C THR A 38 8.52 -7.20 -26.58
N THR A 39 9.03 -6.97 -27.79
CA THR A 39 8.95 -5.70 -28.53
C THR A 39 7.56 -5.43 -29.11
N THR A 40 6.51 -6.05 -28.60
CA THR A 40 5.14 -5.75 -29.02
C THR A 40 4.71 -4.46 -28.33
N ARG A 41 4.51 -3.42 -29.13
CA ARG A 41 4.05 -2.09 -28.70
C ARG A 41 2.61 -2.21 -28.15
N ARG A 42 2.47 -2.53 -26.87
CA ARG A 42 1.18 -2.64 -26.17
C ARG A 42 0.60 -1.24 -25.97
N LYS A 43 -0.74 -1.15 -25.94
CA LYS A 43 -1.40 0.11 -25.58
C LYS A 43 -1.14 0.40 -24.09
N PRO A 44 -0.90 1.66 -23.71
CA PRO A 44 -0.66 2.05 -22.32
C PRO A 44 -1.70 1.52 -21.33
N ARG A 45 -2.98 1.52 -21.73
CA ARG A 45 -4.08 1.01 -20.91
C ARG A 45 -3.98 -0.49 -20.64
N ASP A 46 -3.60 -1.27 -21.65
CA ASP A 46 -3.48 -2.73 -21.54
C ASP A 46 -2.30 -3.12 -20.63
N GLU A 47 -1.21 -2.33 -20.66
CA GLU A 47 -0.09 -2.53 -19.74
C GLU A 47 -0.47 -2.16 -18.30
N ALA A 48 -1.15 -1.04 -18.11
CA ALA A 48 -1.62 -0.63 -16.80
C ALA A 48 -2.61 -1.66 -16.20
N GLU A 49 -3.51 -2.21 -17.02
CA GLU A 49 -4.46 -3.24 -16.58
C GLU A 49 -3.77 -4.50 -16.02
N LYS A 50 -2.67 -4.92 -16.63
CA LYS A 50 -1.91 -6.10 -16.18
C LYS A 50 -1.29 -5.95 -14.79
N VAL A 51 -0.99 -4.72 -14.39
CA VAL A 51 -0.37 -4.41 -13.09
C VAL A 51 -1.36 -3.82 -12.09
N ALA A 52 -2.65 -3.80 -12.42
CA ALA A 52 -3.73 -3.44 -11.51
C ALA A 52 -4.02 -4.56 -10.51
N TYR A 53 -4.38 -4.18 -9.29
CA TYR A 53 -4.96 -5.10 -8.32
C TYR A 53 -6.47 -5.12 -8.53
N ARG A 54 -7.01 -6.24 -9.01
CA ARG A 54 -8.40 -6.35 -9.40
C ARG A 54 -9.11 -7.52 -8.75
N MET A 55 -10.28 -7.25 -8.17
CA MET A 55 -11.18 -8.26 -7.64
C MET A 55 -11.89 -8.99 -8.79
N PRO A 56 -12.44 -10.20 -8.57
CA PRO A 56 -13.19 -10.94 -9.60
C PRO A 56 -14.40 -10.19 -10.17
N ASP A 57 -15.03 -9.31 -9.38
CA ASP A 57 -16.17 -8.49 -9.80
C ASP A 57 -15.75 -7.21 -10.56
N GLY A 58 -14.45 -7.00 -10.71
CA GLY A 58 -13.85 -5.89 -11.44
C GLY A 58 -13.49 -4.67 -10.59
N HIS A 59 -13.85 -4.60 -9.31
CA HIS A 59 -13.38 -3.51 -8.44
C HIS A 59 -11.86 -3.56 -8.27
N LEU A 60 -11.26 -2.38 -8.12
CA LEU A 60 -9.86 -2.27 -7.71
C LEU A 60 -9.73 -2.54 -6.22
N TYR A 61 -8.60 -3.09 -5.80
CA TYR A 61 -8.30 -3.25 -4.39
C TYR A 61 -6.85 -2.90 -4.08
N GLN A 62 -6.56 -2.69 -2.81
CA GLN A 62 -5.20 -2.54 -2.31
C GLN A 62 -4.90 -3.67 -1.33
N PRO A 63 -3.82 -4.44 -1.51
CA PRO A 63 -3.44 -5.44 -0.52
C PRO A 63 -3.24 -4.83 0.87
N SER A 64 -3.82 -5.43 1.90
CA SER A 64 -3.65 -4.97 3.29
C SER A 64 -2.20 -4.93 3.73
N THR A 65 -1.36 -5.78 3.15
CA THR A 65 0.09 -5.80 3.38
C THR A 65 0.77 -4.47 3.08
N HIS A 66 0.21 -3.63 2.18
CA HIS A 66 0.74 -2.30 1.91
C HIS A 66 0.54 -1.35 3.09
N ILE A 67 -0.62 -1.44 3.78
CA ILE A 67 -0.88 -0.69 5.01
C ILE A 67 0.02 -1.19 6.13
N LEU A 68 0.09 -2.50 6.33
CA LEU A 68 0.93 -3.13 7.37
C LEU A 68 2.42 -2.76 7.20
N GLN A 69 2.92 -2.79 5.96
CA GLN A 69 4.30 -2.41 5.69
C GLN A 69 4.54 -0.91 5.90
N ALA A 70 3.58 -0.05 5.52
CA ALA A 70 3.66 1.39 5.76
C ALA A 70 3.63 1.68 7.27
N PHE A 71 2.75 1.01 8.02
CA PHE A 71 2.68 1.09 9.48
C PHE A 71 4.01 0.69 10.14
N ARG A 72 4.56 -0.46 9.76
CA ARG A 72 5.87 -0.92 10.25
C ARG A 72 6.98 0.09 9.94
N ASN A 73 7.04 0.60 8.72
CA ASN A 73 8.07 1.57 8.33
C ASN A 73 7.92 2.89 9.11
N ALA A 74 6.70 3.31 9.42
CA ALA A 74 6.44 4.47 10.25
C ALA A 74 6.81 4.25 11.72
N GLY A 75 6.71 3.02 12.21
CA GLY A 75 7.14 2.65 13.56
C GLY A 75 8.58 3.04 13.91
N LYS A 76 9.44 3.25 12.89
CA LYS A 76 10.80 3.75 13.07
C LYS A 76 10.87 5.18 13.62
N PHE A 77 9.81 5.95 13.47
CA PHE A 77 9.71 7.32 13.98
C PHE A 77 9.19 7.38 15.42
N HIS A 78 8.78 6.25 15.99
CA HIS A 78 8.17 6.13 17.31
C HIS A 78 8.97 5.17 18.20
N LYS A 79 8.74 5.26 19.50
CA LYS A 79 9.42 4.41 20.49
C LYS A 79 8.42 3.77 21.45
N VAL A 80 8.71 2.54 21.84
CA VAL A 80 8.10 1.84 22.97
C VAL A 80 9.20 1.64 24.01
N GLY A 81 9.13 2.38 25.10
CA GLY A 81 10.22 2.46 26.05
C GLY A 81 11.50 3.02 25.40
N ARG A 82 12.58 2.22 25.39
CA ARG A 82 13.88 2.61 24.80
C ARG A 82 14.09 2.10 23.37
N LYS A 83 13.16 1.31 22.82
CA LYS A 83 13.29 0.64 21.53
C LYS A 83 12.42 1.34 20.48
N GLN A 84 12.81 1.27 19.21
CA GLN A 84 11.95 1.69 18.09
C GLN A 84 10.74 0.76 17.99
N ALA A 85 9.58 1.32 17.65
CA ALA A 85 8.32 0.60 17.61
C ALA A 85 8.21 -0.36 16.41
N ASP A 86 9.00 -0.15 15.35
CA ASP A 86 8.93 -0.93 14.09
C ASP A 86 9.02 -2.46 14.27
N ARG A 87 9.80 -2.91 15.28
CA ARG A 87 9.93 -4.34 15.59
C ARG A 87 8.69 -4.95 16.23
N LEU A 88 7.85 -4.14 16.85
CA LEU A 88 6.64 -4.56 17.53
C LEU A 88 5.39 -4.39 16.65
N CYS A 89 5.48 -3.57 15.59
CA CYS A 89 4.34 -3.22 14.74
C CYS A 89 3.56 -4.45 14.23
N MET A 90 4.25 -5.48 13.74
CA MET A 90 3.58 -6.67 13.18
C MET A 90 2.98 -7.59 14.26
N ALA A 91 3.43 -7.50 15.50
CA ALA A 91 2.83 -8.23 16.62
C ALA A 91 1.62 -7.47 17.20
N ALA A 92 1.72 -6.14 17.22
CA ALA A 92 0.77 -5.27 17.88
C ALA A 92 -0.38 -4.78 16.98
N PHE A 93 -0.25 -4.89 15.65
CA PHE A 93 -1.21 -4.34 14.70
C PHE A 93 -1.40 -5.30 13.53
N SER A 94 -2.61 -5.75 13.30
CA SER A 94 -3.01 -6.57 12.17
C SER A 94 -4.32 -6.06 11.56
N LEU A 95 -4.64 -6.49 10.35
CA LEU A 95 -5.89 -6.17 9.66
C LEU A 95 -6.71 -7.43 9.47
N LEU A 96 -8.03 -7.34 9.60
CA LEU A 96 -8.93 -8.46 9.39
C LEU A 96 -9.09 -8.77 7.91
N GLU A 97 -9.08 -7.73 7.06
CA GLU A 97 -9.22 -7.86 5.62
C GLU A 97 -7.85 -8.08 4.96
N THR A 98 -7.81 -8.90 3.90
CA THR A 98 -6.62 -9.12 3.05
C THR A 98 -6.61 -8.22 1.83
N GLU A 99 -7.79 -7.94 1.26
CA GLU A 99 -8.01 -7.03 0.16
C GLU A 99 -8.86 -5.84 0.60
N LEU A 100 -8.31 -4.65 0.49
CA LEU A 100 -9.00 -3.39 0.80
C LEU A 100 -9.60 -2.85 -0.49
N VAL A 101 -10.91 -3.02 -0.66
CA VAL A 101 -11.60 -2.74 -1.92
C VAL A 101 -11.84 -1.23 -2.09
N HIS A 102 -11.49 -0.71 -3.27
CA HIS A 102 -11.84 0.65 -3.69
C HIS A 102 -13.27 0.71 -4.23
N ASP A 103 -13.93 1.84 -4.00
CA ASP A 103 -15.25 2.12 -4.59
C ASP A 103 -15.14 2.56 -6.06
N THR A 104 -14.38 1.80 -6.84
CA THR A 104 -14.21 2.05 -8.28
C THR A 104 -13.73 0.81 -9.03
N LYS A 105 -14.14 0.74 -10.30
CA LYS A 105 -13.66 -0.25 -11.27
C LYS A 105 -12.74 0.36 -12.31
N ASP A 106 -12.57 1.68 -12.31
CA ASP A 106 -11.79 2.38 -13.32
C ASP A 106 -10.61 3.15 -12.72
N PHE A 107 -9.64 3.49 -13.57
CA PHE A 107 -8.43 4.20 -13.20
C PHE A 107 -7.94 5.06 -14.38
N GLU A 108 -7.16 6.08 -14.09
CA GLU A 108 -6.37 6.80 -15.07
C GLU A 108 -5.03 6.10 -15.31
N VAL A 109 -4.42 6.32 -16.47
CA VAL A 109 -3.11 5.73 -16.79
C VAL A 109 -2.00 6.73 -16.51
N ASP A 110 -1.15 6.40 -15.53
CA ASP A 110 0.11 7.12 -15.32
C ASP A 110 1.21 6.54 -16.20
N SER A 111 1.80 7.37 -17.06
CA SER A 111 2.86 6.96 -17.99
C SER A 111 4.13 7.73 -17.70
N ARG A 112 5.17 7.04 -17.23
CA ARG A 112 6.47 7.66 -16.88
C ARG A 112 7.66 6.84 -17.35
N PRO A 113 8.76 7.51 -17.72
CA PRO A 113 10.03 6.83 -17.87
C PRO A 113 10.57 6.42 -16.50
N VAL A 114 10.98 5.17 -16.36
CA VAL A 114 11.71 4.67 -15.20
C VAL A 114 13.07 4.14 -15.63
N VAL A 115 14.06 4.28 -14.77
CA VAL A 115 15.41 3.75 -15.01
C VAL A 115 15.48 2.32 -14.50
N ILE A 116 15.94 1.41 -15.35
CA ILE A 116 16.23 0.03 -14.96
C ILE A 116 17.61 0.02 -14.29
N PRO A 117 17.72 -0.35 -12.99
CA PRO A 117 18.99 -0.27 -12.26
C PRO A 117 20.12 -1.09 -12.92
N ALA A 118 19.79 -2.28 -13.45
CA ALA A 118 20.77 -3.20 -14.04
C ALA A 118 21.40 -2.69 -15.34
N THR A 119 20.64 -2.01 -16.20
CA THR A 119 21.10 -1.57 -17.52
C THR A 119 21.26 -0.06 -17.65
N ARG A 120 20.80 0.71 -16.65
CA ARG A 120 20.64 2.18 -16.69
C ARG A 120 19.79 2.68 -17.87
N GLY A 121 19.14 1.76 -18.60
CA GLY A 121 18.19 2.06 -19.66
C GLY A 121 16.91 2.69 -19.10
N ARG A 122 16.24 3.52 -19.92
CA ARG A 122 14.91 4.06 -19.58
C ARG A 122 13.84 3.27 -20.30
N VAL A 123 12.81 2.88 -19.57
CA VAL A 123 11.61 2.26 -20.13
C VAL A 123 10.38 3.05 -19.70
N MET A 124 9.40 3.15 -20.58
CA MET A 124 8.08 3.68 -20.21
C MET A 124 7.36 2.64 -19.35
N ARG A 125 6.82 3.07 -18.23
CA ARG A 125 5.93 2.27 -17.37
C ARG A 125 4.55 2.90 -17.37
N HIS A 126 3.55 2.06 -17.55
CA HIS A 126 2.14 2.43 -17.54
C HIS A 126 1.48 1.77 -16.33
N ARG A 127 0.87 2.58 -15.44
CA ARG A 127 0.36 2.14 -14.14
C ARG A 127 -1.05 2.65 -13.91
N PRO A 128 -1.91 1.90 -13.22
CA PRO A 128 -3.17 2.42 -12.71
C PRO A 128 -2.93 3.57 -11.74
N ARG A 129 -3.64 4.69 -11.94
CA ARG A 129 -3.64 5.85 -11.08
C ARG A 129 -5.06 6.13 -10.60
N LEU A 130 -5.22 6.21 -9.30
CA LEU A 130 -6.43 6.64 -8.62
C LEU A 130 -6.21 8.05 -8.09
N ASP A 131 -6.84 9.06 -8.69
CA ASP A 131 -6.66 10.47 -8.31
C ASP A 131 -7.33 10.78 -6.97
N SER A 132 -8.45 10.12 -6.69
CA SER A 132 -9.15 10.16 -5.41
C SER A 132 -9.41 8.74 -4.96
N TRP A 133 -9.12 8.44 -3.69
CA TRP A 133 -9.28 7.10 -3.15
C TRP A 133 -9.51 7.12 -1.65
N ARG A 134 -10.25 6.12 -1.20
CA ARG A 134 -10.56 5.88 0.21
C ARG A 134 -10.54 4.38 0.46
N LEU A 135 -10.09 3.97 1.63
CA LEU A 135 -10.07 2.58 2.07
C LEU A 135 -10.60 2.49 3.49
N SER A 136 -11.47 1.52 3.73
CA SER A 136 -12.00 1.20 5.06
C SER A 136 -11.60 -0.23 5.42
N PHE A 137 -11.21 -0.43 6.65
CA PHE A 137 -10.78 -1.73 7.18
C PHE A 137 -10.89 -1.76 8.69
N THR A 138 -10.85 -2.95 9.26
CA THR A 138 -10.81 -3.17 10.71
C THR A 138 -9.41 -3.61 11.13
N ALA A 139 -8.81 -2.86 12.04
CA ALA A 139 -7.54 -3.22 12.65
C ALA A 139 -7.79 -3.94 13.98
N ASP A 140 -6.95 -4.94 14.24
CA ASP A 140 -6.85 -5.61 15.54
C ASP A 140 -5.55 -5.14 16.20
N VAL A 141 -5.70 -4.40 17.32
CA VAL A 141 -4.62 -3.71 18.02
C VAL A 141 -4.40 -4.35 19.37
N ASP A 142 -3.16 -4.78 19.63
CA ASP A 142 -2.70 -5.21 20.94
C ASP A 142 -2.46 -3.96 21.81
N VAL A 143 -3.38 -3.72 22.76
CA VAL A 143 -3.37 -2.50 23.58
C VAL A 143 -2.35 -2.53 24.73
N GLU A 144 -1.79 -3.70 25.05
CA GLU A 144 -0.68 -3.81 25.99
C GLU A 144 0.66 -3.43 25.36
N ILE A 145 0.86 -3.79 24.07
CA ILE A 145 2.06 -3.42 23.32
C ILE A 145 1.98 -1.98 22.85
N PHE A 146 0.85 -1.61 22.23
CA PHE A 146 0.57 -0.25 21.76
C PHE A 146 -0.72 0.26 22.38
N GLY A 147 -0.68 1.39 23.09
CA GLY A 147 -1.92 2.12 23.37
C GLY A 147 -2.55 2.59 22.04
N LEU A 148 -3.87 2.76 22.02
CA LEU A 148 -4.59 3.20 20.81
C LEU A 148 -4.03 4.50 20.22
N ASP A 149 -3.60 5.43 21.09
CA ASP A 149 -3.01 6.72 20.67
C ASP A 149 -1.71 6.50 19.88
N LEU A 150 -0.84 5.60 20.36
CA LEU A 150 0.40 5.29 19.65
C LEU A 150 0.13 4.59 18.33
N ALA A 151 -0.82 3.67 18.29
CA ALA A 151 -1.22 3.01 17.04
C ALA A 151 -1.79 4.03 16.03
N TYR A 152 -2.62 4.98 16.50
CA TYR A 152 -3.12 6.09 15.68
C TYR A 152 -1.98 6.94 15.13
N ASP A 153 -1.04 7.36 15.99
CA ASP A 153 0.10 8.22 15.60
C ASP A 153 1.02 7.53 14.58
N ILE A 154 1.28 6.22 14.76
CA ILE A 154 2.08 5.44 13.80
C ILE A 154 1.35 5.37 12.45
N LEU A 155 0.02 5.12 12.43
CA LEU A 155 -0.75 5.07 11.18
C LEU A 155 -0.83 6.45 10.51
N ALA A 156 -0.98 7.52 11.26
CA ALA A 156 -0.97 8.88 10.75
C ALA A 156 0.39 9.22 10.10
N ASP A 157 1.49 8.83 10.74
CA ASP A 157 2.82 8.99 10.17
C ASP A 157 3.07 8.06 8.97
N ALA A 158 2.49 6.87 8.96
CA ALA A 158 2.49 5.99 7.79
C ALA A 158 1.89 6.69 6.56
N GLY A 159 0.75 7.36 6.73
CA GLY A 159 0.14 8.14 5.65
C GLY A 159 0.96 9.34 5.22
N ARG A 160 1.51 10.07 6.17
CA ARG A 160 2.19 11.33 5.91
C ARG A 160 3.61 11.17 5.38
N LYS A 161 4.38 10.21 5.93
CA LYS A 161 5.83 10.07 5.70
C LYS A 161 6.20 8.89 4.80
N VAL A 162 5.44 7.81 4.84
CA VAL A 162 5.74 6.56 4.13
C VAL A 162 4.93 6.40 2.86
N GLY A 163 3.61 6.51 2.96
CA GLY A 163 2.66 6.27 1.86
C GLY A 163 2.48 4.79 1.51
N ILE A 164 1.52 4.52 0.63
CA ILE A 164 1.24 3.18 0.08
C ILE A 164 1.29 3.18 -1.45
N GLY A 165 1.29 1.99 -2.03
CA GLY A 165 1.36 1.82 -3.48
C GLY A 165 2.75 2.07 -4.06
N ASP A 166 2.79 2.30 -5.36
CA ASP A 166 4.03 2.51 -6.08
C ASP A 166 4.45 3.98 -6.09
N PHE A 167 5.75 4.23 -6.21
CA PHE A 167 6.39 5.56 -6.23
C PHE A 167 5.91 6.48 -5.07
N ARG A 168 5.80 5.90 -3.88
CA ARG A 168 5.44 6.56 -2.63
C ARG A 168 6.62 7.29 -1.99
N PRO A 169 6.43 8.15 -0.96
CA PRO A 169 7.51 8.90 -0.30
C PRO A 169 8.67 8.04 0.19
N ASP A 170 8.41 6.87 0.78
CA ASP A 170 9.43 5.90 1.19
C ASP A 170 10.31 5.39 0.02
N LYS A 171 9.85 5.57 -1.21
CA LYS A 171 10.56 5.26 -2.46
C LYS A 171 10.94 6.50 -3.28
N GLY A 172 10.94 7.67 -2.64
CA GLY A 172 11.33 8.93 -3.25
C GLY A 172 10.28 9.55 -4.19
N GLY A 173 9.03 9.08 -4.15
CA GLY A 173 7.94 9.58 -4.98
C GLY A 173 6.88 10.38 -4.19
N PRO A 174 5.95 11.04 -4.90
CA PRO A 174 4.94 11.88 -4.25
C PRO A 174 3.59 11.18 -4.01
N PHE A 175 3.43 9.93 -4.44
CA PHE A 175 2.15 9.24 -4.51
C PHE A 175 1.78 8.48 -3.23
N GLY A 176 0.49 8.18 -3.05
CA GLY A 176 0.00 7.26 -2.03
C GLY A 176 0.03 7.80 -0.61
N ARG A 177 0.12 9.11 -0.41
CA ARG A 177 -0.06 9.73 0.91
C ARG A 177 -1.53 9.72 1.31
N PHE A 178 -1.79 9.53 2.59
CA PHE A 178 -3.15 9.49 3.12
C PHE A 178 -3.27 10.13 4.50
N ARG A 179 -4.50 10.37 4.92
CA ARG A 179 -4.89 10.78 6.26
C ARG A 179 -5.93 9.83 6.82
N ILE A 180 -6.02 9.73 8.12
CA ILE A 180 -7.10 9.03 8.82
C ILE A 180 -8.30 9.96 8.85
N VAL A 181 -9.47 9.48 8.41
CA VAL A 181 -10.74 10.22 8.44
C VAL A 181 -11.75 9.56 9.37
N LYS A 182 -11.53 8.30 9.76
CA LYS A 182 -12.30 7.59 10.78
C LYS A 182 -11.34 6.74 11.61
N TRP A 183 -11.55 6.77 12.94
CA TRP A 183 -10.86 5.91 13.91
C TRP A 183 -11.82 5.65 15.05
N GLU A 184 -12.47 4.51 15.04
CA GLU A 184 -13.50 4.15 16.01
C GLU A 184 -13.19 2.80 16.65
N PRO A 185 -12.72 2.79 17.92
CA PRO A 185 -12.63 1.56 18.69
C PRO A 185 -14.01 0.94 18.84
N GLN A 186 -14.11 -0.36 18.60
CA GLN A 186 -15.35 -1.10 18.81
C GLN A 186 -15.55 -1.29 20.32
N SER A 187 -16.74 -0.96 20.81
CA SER A 187 -17.15 -1.29 22.19
C SER A 187 -17.46 -2.78 22.27
N GLU A 188 -17.07 -3.43 23.37
CA GLU A 188 -17.54 -4.76 23.72
C GLU A 188 -19.07 -4.84 23.84
#